data_fdead2ba3e765c0435d80a493915f324
#
_entry.id   fdead2ba3e765c0435d80a493915f324
#
_cell.length_a   1.000
_cell.length_b   1.000
_cell.length_c   1.000
_cell.angle_alpha   90.00
_cell.angle_beta   90.00
_cell.angle_gamma   90.00
#
_symmetry.space_group_name_H-M   'P 1'
#
loop_
_entity.id
_entity.type
_entity.pdbx_description
1 polymer ?
#
loop_
_entity_poly.entity_id
_entity_poly.type
_entity_poly.pdbx_seq_one_letter_code
_entity_poly.pdbx_strand_id
1 'polypeptide(L)'
;ISLNAVKKLRIATKLDEIGVNSIEAGSAITSEGEREAIKLITSQGLKAEIVSFSRTLIKDVDYCLECDVDAVNVVVPTSDLHLKYKLKKFQLQHLELKK
;
A
#
# COMPACT_ATOMS: atom_id res chain seq x y z
N ILE A 1 -1.76 -16.07 11.01
CA ILE A 1 -2.26 -14.69 10.80
C ILE A 1 -2.63 -14.09 12.14
N SER A 2 -2.17 -12.89 12.40
CA SER A 2 -2.47 -12.21 13.65
C SER A 2 -3.91 -11.73 13.70
N LEU A 3 -4.44 -11.57 14.92
CA LEU A 3 -5.77 -11.01 15.12
C LEU A 3 -5.89 -9.61 14.51
N ASN A 4 -4.81 -8.83 14.58
CA ASN A 4 -4.79 -7.49 13.98
C ASN A 4 -4.94 -7.53 12.47
N ALA A 5 -4.33 -8.49 11.81
CA ALA A 5 -4.46 -8.64 10.36
C ALA A 5 -5.91 -8.95 9.98
N VAL A 6 -6.56 -9.83 10.73
CA VAL A 6 -7.97 -10.17 10.49
C VAL A 6 -8.88 -8.97 10.71
N LYS A 7 -8.66 -8.21 11.78
CA LYS A 7 -9.44 -7.00 12.05
C LYS A 7 -9.28 -5.96 10.96
N LYS A 8 -8.04 -5.74 10.50
CA LYS A 8 -7.77 -4.80 9.43
C LYS A 8 -8.44 -5.21 8.13
N LEU A 9 -8.41 -6.51 7.83
CA LEU A 9 -9.09 -7.03 6.65
C LEU A 9 -10.59 -6.78 6.71
N ARG A 10 -11.20 -7.01 7.86
CA ARG A 10 -12.64 -6.78 8.02
C ARG A 10 -13.00 -5.31 7.81
N ILE A 11 -12.20 -4.41 8.35
CA ILE A 11 -12.40 -2.97 8.17
C ILE A 11 -12.24 -2.61 6.69
N ALA A 12 -11.19 -3.09 6.05
CA ALA A 12 -10.93 -2.81 4.64
C ALA A 12 -12.06 -3.32 3.74
N THR A 13 -12.54 -4.53 4.00
CA THR A 13 -13.65 -5.10 3.25
C THR A 13 -14.91 -4.25 3.40
N LYS A 14 -15.19 -3.79 4.61
CA LYS A 14 -16.35 -2.95 4.87
C LYS A 14 -16.26 -1.61 4.16
N LEU A 15 -15.09 -1.00 4.18
CA LEU A 15 -14.84 0.26 3.48
C LEU A 15 -15.01 0.08 1.96
N ASP A 16 -14.53 -1.03 1.43
CA ASP A 16 -14.69 -1.33 0.02
C ASP A 16 -16.16 -1.48 -0.36
N GLU A 17 -16.95 -2.13 0.48
CA GLU A 17 -18.39 -2.28 0.27
C GLU A 17 -19.11 -0.93 0.24
N ILE A 18 -18.67 0.02 1.04
CA ILE A 18 -19.25 1.36 1.08
C ILE A 18 -18.90 2.15 -0.18
N GLY A 19 -17.85 1.75 -0.87
CA GLY A 19 -17.45 2.39 -2.12
C GLY A 19 -16.37 3.43 -1.99
N VAL A 20 -15.52 3.37 -0.94
CA VAL A 20 -14.38 4.28 -0.84
C VAL A 20 -13.40 4.01 -1.99
N ASN A 21 -12.73 5.07 -2.45
CA ASN A 21 -11.83 4.96 -3.59
C ASN A 21 -10.47 4.38 -3.24
N SER A 22 -9.98 4.69 -2.04
CA SER A 22 -8.68 4.20 -1.62
C SER A 22 -8.68 3.90 -0.12
N ILE A 23 -7.87 2.91 0.26
CA ILE A 23 -7.73 2.47 1.65
C ILE A 23 -6.25 2.48 1.99
N GLU A 24 -5.88 3.23 3.02
CA GLU A 24 -4.51 3.19 3.54
C GLU A 24 -4.39 2.02 4.49
N ALA A 25 -3.61 1.03 4.08
CA ALA A 25 -3.49 -0.22 4.83
C ALA A 25 -2.38 -0.19 5.89
N GLY A 26 -1.63 0.90 5.96
CA GLY A 26 -0.57 1.06 6.93
C GLY A 26 0.80 1.17 6.29
N SER A 27 1.85 0.95 7.07
CA SER A 27 3.22 1.07 6.60
C SER A 27 3.91 -0.29 6.59
N ALA A 28 4.32 -0.73 5.42
CA ALA A 28 4.99 -2.02 5.23
C ALA A 28 6.33 -2.11 5.95
N ILE A 29 6.95 -0.97 6.25
CA ILE A 29 8.25 -0.94 6.92
C ILE A 29 8.14 -1.17 8.43
N THR A 30 6.96 -0.95 9.01
CA THR A 30 6.80 -0.94 10.48
C THR A 30 7.12 -2.28 11.12
N SER A 31 6.58 -3.36 10.59
CA SER A 31 6.81 -4.69 11.13
C SER A 31 6.37 -5.77 10.16
N GLU A 32 6.81 -6.99 10.44
CA GLU A 32 6.39 -8.15 9.66
C GLU A 32 4.88 -8.39 9.77
N GLY A 33 4.33 -8.19 10.97
CA GLY A 33 2.89 -8.31 11.18
C GLY A 33 2.09 -7.31 10.34
N GLU A 34 2.61 -6.10 10.23
CA GLU A 34 1.99 -5.07 9.39
C GLU A 34 2.04 -5.46 7.91
N ARG A 35 3.16 -6.00 7.46
CA ARG A 35 3.29 -6.49 6.09
C ARG A 35 2.33 -7.64 5.80
N GLU A 36 2.18 -8.56 6.74
CA GLU A 36 1.21 -9.65 6.59
C GLU A 36 -0.22 -9.13 6.46
N ALA A 37 -0.58 -8.14 7.27
CA ALA A 37 -1.91 -7.52 7.20
C ALA A 37 -2.14 -6.89 5.83
N ILE A 38 -1.17 -6.15 5.34
CA ILE A 38 -1.26 -5.49 4.03
C ILE A 38 -1.38 -6.53 2.91
N LYS A 39 -0.56 -7.58 2.95
CA LYS A 39 -0.62 -8.67 1.96
C LYS A 39 -1.97 -9.35 1.96
N LEU A 40 -2.54 -9.58 3.14
CA LEU A 40 -3.84 -10.20 3.26
C LEU A 40 -4.92 -9.33 2.60
N ILE A 41 -4.86 -8.03 2.83
CA ILE A 41 -5.81 -7.09 2.24
C ILE A 41 -5.66 -7.04 0.71
N THR A 42 -4.42 -6.94 0.22
CA THR A 42 -4.18 -6.86 -1.23
C THR A 42 -4.57 -8.14 -1.96
N SER A 43 -4.54 -9.27 -1.27
CA SER A 43 -4.89 -10.56 -1.88
C SER A 43 -6.40 -10.73 -2.12
N GLN A 44 -7.22 -9.86 -1.55
CA GLN A 44 -8.68 -9.98 -1.65
C GLN A 44 -9.27 -9.47 -2.95
N GLY A 45 -8.50 -8.74 -3.74
CA GLY A 45 -9.00 -8.18 -4.98
C GLY A 45 -10.10 -7.14 -4.80
N LEU A 46 -9.97 -6.31 -3.77
CA LEU A 46 -10.93 -5.25 -3.50
C LEU A 46 -10.93 -4.22 -4.63
N LYS A 47 -12.05 -3.54 -4.81
CA LYS A 47 -12.19 -2.48 -5.81
C LYS A 47 -11.42 -1.23 -5.43
N ALA A 48 -11.33 -0.94 -4.12
CA ALA A 48 -10.60 0.21 -3.63
C ALA A 48 -9.10 0.04 -3.88
N GLU A 49 -8.44 1.16 -4.12
CA GLU A 49 -6.99 1.20 -4.27
C GLU A 49 -6.36 1.00 -2.90
N ILE A 50 -5.47 0.03 -2.77
CA ILE A 50 -4.78 -0.23 -1.51
C ILE A 50 -3.47 0.54 -1.50
N VAL A 51 -3.28 1.36 -0.49
CA VAL A 51 -2.16 2.28 -0.39
C VAL A 51 -1.36 2.00 0.88
N SER A 52 -0.05 2.05 0.78
CA SER A 52 0.84 1.94 1.92
C SER A 52 1.71 3.19 2.02
N PHE A 53 2.11 3.55 3.22
CA PHE A 53 3.05 4.64 3.44
C PHE A 53 4.48 4.19 3.19
N SER A 54 5.30 5.10 2.68
CA SER A 54 6.72 4.89 2.51
C SER A 54 7.46 6.18 2.85
N ARG A 55 8.62 6.04 3.46
CA ARG A 55 9.57 7.15 3.56
C ARG A 55 10.31 7.24 2.24
N THR A 56 11.18 8.23 2.08
CA THR A 56 11.95 8.42 0.85
C THR A 56 13.13 7.44 0.72
N LEU A 57 13.02 6.25 1.30
CA LEU A 57 14.06 5.22 1.25
C LEU A 57 13.66 4.10 0.30
N ILE A 58 14.61 3.66 -0.50
CA ILE A 58 14.40 2.58 -1.46
C ILE A 58 13.88 1.31 -0.77
N LYS A 59 14.42 1.02 0.41
CA LYS A 59 14.02 -0.15 1.18
C LYS A 59 12.54 -0.15 1.53
N ASP A 60 11.98 1.03 1.87
CA ASP A 60 10.56 1.16 2.18
C ASP A 60 9.71 0.85 0.95
N VAL A 61 10.13 1.37 -0.19
CA VAL A 61 9.44 1.14 -1.46
C VAL A 61 9.46 -0.35 -1.83
N ASP A 62 10.59 -1.00 -1.61
CA ASP A 62 10.72 -2.44 -1.87
C ASP A 62 9.73 -3.25 -1.03
N TYR A 63 9.55 -2.90 0.24
CA TYR A 63 8.57 -3.57 1.08
C TYR A 63 7.15 -3.35 0.58
N CYS A 64 6.85 -2.14 0.09
CA CYS A 64 5.54 -1.86 -0.49
C CYS A 64 5.28 -2.70 -1.74
N LEU A 65 6.28 -2.83 -2.59
CA LEU A 65 6.20 -3.66 -3.79
C LEU A 65 5.98 -5.13 -3.42
N GLU A 66 6.67 -5.59 -2.39
CA GLU A 66 6.53 -6.96 -1.89
C GLU A 66 5.12 -7.24 -1.42
N CYS A 67 4.45 -6.27 -0.84
CA CYS A 67 3.08 -6.39 -0.36
C CYS A 67 2.03 -6.25 -1.47
N ASP A 68 2.47 -5.97 -2.69
CA ASP A 68 1.59 -5.84 -3.87
C ASP A 68 0.50 -4.78 -3.70
N VAL A 69 0.84 -3.67 -3.05
CA VAL A 69 -0.10 -2.55 -2.92
C VAL A 69 -0.29 -1.86 -4.28
N ASP A 70 -1.42 -1.20 -4.43
CA ASP A 70 -1.74 -0.50 -5.68
C ASP A 70 -1.02 0.83 -5.80
N ALA A 71 -0.74 1.47 -4.66
CA ALA A 71 -0.09 2.76 -4.63
C ALA A 71 0.72 2.94 -3.35
N VAL A 72 1.65 3.86 -3.38
CA VAL A 72 2.49 4.21 -2.23
C VAL A 72 2.39 5.71 -1.99
N ASN A 73 2.13 6.10 -0.75
CA ASN A 73 2.24 7.49 -0.33
C ASN A 73 3.63 7.70 0.24
N VAL A 74 4.45 8.46 -0.48
CA VAL A 74 5.79 8.80 -0.04
C VAL A 74 5.74 10.09 0.76
N VAL A 75 6.23 10.05 1.98
CA VAL A 75 6.25 11.21 2.87
C VAL A 75 7.63 11.84 2.82
N VAL A 76 7.69 13.13 2.49
CA VAL A 76 8.94 13.90 2.48
C VAL A 76 9.06 14.64 3.81
N PRO A 77 10.01 14.28 4.67
CA PRO A 77 10.06 14.80 6.04
C PRO A 77 10.25 16.30 6.18
N THR A 78 10.85 16.93 5.17
CA THR A 78 11.24 18.34 5.27
C THR A 78 10.20 19.31 4.76
N SER A 79 9.10 18.85 4.19
CA SER A 79 8.18 19.76 3.49
C SER A 79 6.70 19.41 3.61
N ASP A 80 6.33 18.49 4.44
CA ASP A 80 4.97 17.97 4.57
C ASP A 80 4.36 17.53 3.22
N LEU A 81 5.21 17.27 2.26
CA LEU A 81 4.78 16.86 0.95
C LEU A 81 4.54 15.35 0.92
N HIS A 82 3.37 14.96 0.46
CA HIS A 82 3.00 13.56 0.29
C HIS A 82 2.83 13.30 -1.20
N LEU A 83 3.66 12.40 -1.72
CA LEU A 83 3.60 12.02 -3.12
C LEU A 83 3.00 10.63 -3.24
N LYS A 84 1.95 10.52 -4.03
CA LYS A 84 1.29 9.23 -4.26
C LYS A 84 1.72 8.65 -5.59
N TYR A 85 2.26 7.45 -5.56
CA TYR A 85 2.66 6.72 -6.75
C TYR A 85 1.79 5.49 -6.92
N LYS A 86 1.18 5.34 -8.09
CA LYS A 86 0.38 4.17 -8.43
C LYS A 86 1.29 3.09 -8.98
N LEU A 87 1.59 2.09 -8.17
CA LEU A 87 2.63 1.13 -8.46
C LEU A 87 2.36 0.27 -9.70
N LYS A 88 1.15 -0.24 -9.86
CA LYS A 88 0.87 -1.08 -11.03
C LYS A 88 1.00 -0.34 -12.33
N LYS A 89 0.40 0.84 -12.39
CA LYS A 89 0.54 1.71 -13.55
C LYS A 89 1.95 2.24 -13.67
N PHE A 90 2.55 2.55 -12.54
CA PHE A 90 3.92 3.04 -12.50
C PHE A 90 4.89 2.00 -13.02
N GLN A 91 4.73 0.74 -12.68
CA GLN A 91 5.59 -0.33 -13.17
C GLN A 91 5.57 -0.42 -14.69
N LEU A 92 4.38 -0.37 -15.27
CA LEU A 92 4.25 -0.37 -16.72
C LEU A 92 4.91 0.86 -17.35
N GLN A 93 4.62 2.03 -16.81
CA GLN A 93 5.20 3.27 -17.28
C GLN A 93 6.70 3.30 -17.08
N HIS A 94 7.16 2.79 -15.94
CA HIS A 94 8.58 2.75 -15.63
C HIS A 94 9.32 1.86 -16.61
N LEU A 95 8.75 0.73 -16.98
CA LEU A 95 9.33 -0.13 -17.98
C LEU A 95 9.43 0.58 -19.33
N GLU A 96 8.42 1.36 -19.67
CA GLU A 96 8.43 2.16 -20.88
C GLU A 96 9.48 3.26 -20.83
N LEU A 97 9.57 3.95 -19.69
CA LEU A 97 10.50 5.05 -19.52
C LEU A 97 11.96 4.59 -19.51
N LYS A 98 12.21 3.39 -19.08
CA LYS A 98 13.57 2.82 -19.08
C LYS A 98 14.10 2.53 -20.48
N LYS A 99 13.28 2.57 -21.44
CA LYS A 99 13.68 2.30 -22.83
C LYS A 99 14.58 3.39 -23.43
#